data_a4af9754a984527efb46f4b594a7662d
#
_entry.id   a4af9754a984527efb46f4b594a7662d
#
_cell.length_a   1.000
_cell.length_b   1.000
_cell.length_c   1.000
_cell.angle_alpha   90.00
_cell.angle_beta   90.00
_cell.angle_gamma   90.00
#
_symmetry.space_group_name_H-M   'P 1'
#
loop_
_entity.id
_entity.type
_entity.pdbx_description
1 polymer ?
#
loop_
_entity_poly.entity_id
_entity_poly.type
_entity_poly.pdbx_seq_one_letter_code
_entity_poly.pdbx_strand_id
1 'polypeptide(L)'
;MDFFYNILVTGCSSGLGKALFNEVHSHDHLRAFAHYRSMTADPFALYGDVNDSNFPDKLDEFIRTRQIECFINNAGVYEGNVLETNLLSQVKMLQVVYEYFAEQKKGRIININSLAGINPTAGESLYCASKFGLKGFSKSLQLEAIGSGVEITDVYLGGVQTRMTEGRDNYDSLMKADDVARHIIDLVNTKSYYVNEITLRKRNESCAS
;
A
#
# COMPACT_ATOMS: atom_id res chain seq x y z
N MET A 1 -17.64 23.85 5.06
CA MET A 1 -16.41 23.34 4.43
C MET A 1 -16.52 21.84 4.48
N ASP A 2 -16.61 21.23 3.31
CA ASP A 2 -16.65 19.78 3.23
C ASP A 2 -15.27 19.27 3.63
N PHE A 3 -15.19 18.57 4.77
CA PHE A 3 -13.96 17.95 5.23
C PHE A 3 -13.76 16.65 4.43
N PHE A 4 -12.84 16.70 3.48
CA PHE A 4 -12.39 15.51 2.79
C PHE A 4 -11.41 14.72 3.64
N TYR A 5 -11.48 13.39 3.57
CA TYR A 5 -10.47 12.51 4.13
C TYR A 5 -9.38 12.26 3.06
N ASN A 6 -8.18 12.78 3.32
CA ASN A 6 -7.09 12.83 2.34
C ASN A 6 -6.27 11.53 2.34
N ILE A 7 -6.23 10.84 1.20
CA ILE A 7 -5.57 9.54 1.03
C ILE A 7 -4.45 9.63 0.00
N LEU A 8 -3.24 9.26 0.37
CA LEU A 8 -2.12 9.10 -0.56
C LEU A 8 -1.94 7.63 -0.91
N VAL A 9 -1.94 7.32 -2.21
CA VAL A 9 -1.68 5.97 -2.75
C VAL A 9 -0.35 5.97 -3.49
N THR A 10 0.55 5.03 -3.17
CA THR A 10 1.82 4.90 -3.90
C THR A 10 1.71 3.94 -5.08
N GLY A 11 2.40 4.24 -6.20
CA GLY A 11 2.45 3.39 -7.38
C GLY A 11 1.18 3.39 -8.22
N CYS A 12 0.58 4.57 -8.47
CA CYS A 12 -0.70 4.73 -9.18
C CYS A 12 -0.64 4.62 -10.71
N SER A 13 0.54 4.39 -11.31
CA SER A 13 0.68 4.35 -12.77
C SER A 13 -0.07 3.19 -13.44
N SER A 14 -0.31 2.09 -12.73
CA SER A 14 -0.97 0.89 -13.28
C SER A 14 -1.48 -0.04 -12.17
N GLY A 15 -2.13 -1.12 -12.57
CA GLY A 15 -2.52 -2.23 -11.70
C GLY A 15 -3.35 -1.81 -10.49
N LEU A 16 -3.07 -2.41 -9.34
CA LEU A 16 -3.84 -2.18 -8.12
C LEU A 16 -3.76 -0.72 -7.63
N GLY A 17 -2.60 -0.07 -7.73
CA GLY A 17 -2.46 1.33 -7.32
C GLY A 17 -3.36 2.28 -8.12
N LYS A 18 -3.50 2.04 -9.43
CA LYS A 18 -4.45 2.79 -10.28
C LYS A 18 -5.90 2.50 -9.89
N ALA A 19 -6.23 1.23 -9.62
CA ALA A 19 -7.58 0.84 -9.19
C ALA A 19 -7.94 1.48 -7.83
N LEU A 20 -7.01 1.48 -6.86
CA LEU A 20 -7.18 2.14 -5.55
C LEU A 20 -7.41 3.64 -5.70
N PHE A 21 -6.59 4.30 -6.52
CA PHE A 21 -6.74 5.73 -6.78
C PHE A 21 -8.12 6.06 -7.40
N ASN A 22 -8.57 5.28 -8.37
CA ASN A 22 -9.88 5.45 -8.99
C ASN A 22 -11.02 5.16 -7.99
N GLU A 23 -10.90 4.13 -7.17
CA GLU A 23 -11.91 3.78 -6.18
C GLU A 23 -12.08 4.88 -5.13
N VAL A 24 -10.99 5.50 -4.64
CA VAL A 24 -11.09 6.68 -3.75
C VAL A 24 -11.89 7.79 -4.39
N HIS A 25 -11.70 8.06 -5.69
CA HIS A 25 -12.44 9.11 -6.41
C HIS A 25 -13.92 8.80 -6.61
N SER A 26 -14.37 7.56 -6.43
CA SER A 26 -15.79 7.20 -6.50
C SER A 26 -16.59 7.59 -5.25
N HIS A 27 -15.91 8.09 -4.21
CA HIS A 27 -16.51 8.48 -2.92
C HIS A 27 -16.43 10.00 -2.71
N ASP A 28 -17.57 10.66 -2.57
CA ASP A 28 -17.67 12.13 -2.46
C ASP A 28 -16.93 12.74 -1.26
N HIS A 29 -16.74 11.96 -0.19
CA HIS A 29 -16.08 12.41 1.05
C HIS A 29 -14.59 12.07 1.12
N LEU A 30 -14.03 11.40 0.11
CA LEU A 30 -12.61 11.04 0.02
C LEU A 30 -11.91 11.90 -1.03
N ARG A 31 -10.63 12.19 -0.80
CA ARG A 31 -9.75 12.84 -1.77
C ARG A 31 -8.50 12.00 -1.97
N ALA A 32 -8.28 11.55 -3.20
CA ALA A 32 -7.09 10.81 -3.57
C ALA A 32 -5.94 11.72 -3.98
N PHE A 33 -4.74 11.39 -3.51
CA PHE A 33 -3.47 11.88 -4.02
C PHE A 33 -2.68 10.68 -4.55
N ALA A 34 -2.13 10.84 -5.76
CA ALA A 34 -1.35 9.79 -6.40
C ALA A 34 0.14 9.98 -6.18
N HIS A 35 0.87 8.88 -6.12
CA HIS A 35 2.31 8.89 -6.34
C HIS A 35 2.64 8.18 -7.65
N TYR A 36 3.50 8.83 -8.45
CA TYR A 36 4.05 8.32 -9.69
C TYR A 36 5.57 8.39 -9.70
N ARG A 37 6.24 7.36 -10.20
CA ARG A 37 7.69 7.38 -10.37
C ARG A 37 8.16 8.46 -11.35
N SER A 38 7.42 8.67 -12.42
CA SER A 38 7.74 9.64 -13.48
C SER A 38 6.65 10.70 -13.57
N MET A 39 7.02 11.91 -14.01
CA MET A 39 6.09 13.02 -14.15
C MET A 39 4.94 12.69 -15.12
N THR A 40 3.74 13.10 -14.74
CA THR A 40 2.51 13.05 -15.53
C THR A 40 1.91 14.44 -15.59
N ALA A 41 0.72 14.57 -16.17
CA ALA A 41 0.00 15.85 -16.22
C ALA A 41 -0.75 16.19 -14.91
N ASP A 42 -0.67 15.36 -13.86
CA ASP A 42 -1.35 15.62 -12.58
C ASP A 42 -0.52 16.57 -11.69
N PRO A 43 -0.92 17.84 -11.53
CA PRO A 43 -0.17 18.82 -10.74
C PRO A 43 -0.29 18.59 -9.22
N PHE A 44 -1.13 17.69 -8.78
CA PHE A 44 -1.38 17.40 -7.37
C PHE A 44 -0.72 16.11 -6.89
N ALA A 45 -0.02 15.39 -7.77
CA ALA A 45 0.63 14.12 -7.44
C ALA A 45 2.01 14.33 -6.80
N LEU A 46 2.43 13.34 -6.02
CA LEU A 46 3.80 13.18 -5.56
C LEU A 46 4.62 12.49 -6.66
N TYR A 47 5.79 13.04 -6.98
CA TYR A 47 6.67 12.49 -8.02
C TYR A 47 8.04 12.11 -7.48
N GLY A 48 8.54 10.96 -7.93
CA GLY A 48 9.90 10.50 -7.66
C GLY A 48 10.01 8.97 -7.66
N ASP A 49 11.23 8.47 -7.80
CA ASP A 49 11.49 7.05 -7.54
C ASP A 49 11.56 6.84 -6.02
N VAL A 50 10.82 5.86 -5.50
CA VAL A 50 10.84 5.52 -4.07
C VAL A 50 12.23 5.11 -3.59
N ASN A 51 13.13 4.71 -4.52
CA ASN A 51 14.51 4.34 -4.24
C ASN A 51 15.47 5.55 -4.16
N ASP A 52 15.02 6.74 -4.55
CA ASP A 52 15.85 7.94 -4.42
C ASP A 52 16.07 8.27 -2.95
N SER A 53 17.32 8.63 -2.60
CA SER A 53 17.71 8.94 -1.22
C SER A 53 16.93 10.12 -0.63
N ASN A 54 16.47 11.06 -1.47
CA ASN A 54 15.69 12.24 -1.06
C ASN A 54 14.17 12.02 -1.14
N PHE A 55 13.71 10.81 -1.51
CA PHE A 55 12.27 10.55 -1.59
C PHE A 55 11.55 10.61 -0.24
N PRO A 56 12.13 10.12 0.87
CA PRO A 56 11.54 10.30 2.20
C PRO A 56 11.28 11.76 2.57
N ASP A 57 12.20 12.69 2.26
CA ASP A 57 12.04 14.11 2.54
C ASP A 57 10.89 14.73 1.70
N LYS A 58 10.82 14.37 0.42
CA LYS A 58 9.72 14.78 -0.46
C LYS A 58 8.37 14.26 0.03
N LEU A 59 8.35 13.02 0.52
CA LEU A 59 7.15 12.40 1.08
C LEU A 59 6.69 13.15 2.34
N ASP A 60 7.61 13.47 3.26
CA ASP A 60 7.30 14.22 4.49
C ASP A 60 6.70 15.58 4.17
N GLU A 61 7.34 16.36 3.30
CA GLU A 61 6.82 17.65 2.85
C GLU A 61 5.42 17.51 2.23
N PHE A 62 5.22 16.50 1.39
CA PHE A 62 3.96 16.27 0.71
C PHE A 62 2.82 15.90 1.68
N ILE A 63 3.04 14.94 2.59
CA ILE A 63 2.01 14.48 3.53
C ILE A 63 1.60 15.61 4.49
N ARG A 64 2.54 16.44 4.94
CA ARG A 64 2.28 17.62 5.80
C ARG A 64 1.51 18.70 5.04
N THR A 65 1.96 19.05 3.84
CA THR A 65 1.31 20.10 3.02
C THR A 65 -0.10 19.71 2.58
N ARG A 66 -0.33 18.44 2.24
CA ARG A 66 -1.62 17.91 1.80
C ARG A 66 -2.49 17.41 2.95
N GLN A 67 -1.98 17.46 4.19
CA GLN A 67 -2.69 16.98 5.37
C GLN A 67 -3.22 15.55 5.14
N ILE A 68 -2.34 14.63 4.74
CA ILE A 68 -2.71 13.24 4.47
C ILE A 68 -3.14 12.59 5.78
N GLU A 69 -4.23 11.84 5.75
CA GLU A 69 -4.81 11.13 6.88
C GLU A 69 -4.77 9.60 6.70
N CYS A 70 -4.62 9.14 5.45
CA CYS A 70 -4.41 7.74 5.13
C CYS A 70 -3.31 7.56 4.10
N PHE A 71 -2.40 6.63 4.35
CA PHE A 71 -1.33 6.26 3.45
C PHE A 71 -1.49 4.81 3.00
N ILE A 72 -1.71 4.61 1.70
CA ILE A 72 -1.76 3.27 1.11
C ILE A 72 -0.42 2.98 0.45
N ASN A 73 0.38 2.18 1.13
CA ASN A 73 1.71 1.75 0.73
C ASN A 73 1.62 0.59 -0.25
N ASN A 74 1.54 0.90 -1.56
CA ASN A 74 1.30 -0.08 -2.61
C ASN A 74 2.45 -0.21 -3.62
N ALA A 75 3.31 0.80 -3.80
CA ALA A 75 4.41 0.73 -4.76
C ALA A 75 5.27 -0.52 -4.55
N GLY A 76 5.58 -1.24 -5.62
CA GLY A 76 6.39 -2.46 -5.55
C GLY A 76 6.69 -3.03 -6.93
N VAL A 77 7.69 -3.92 -6.98
CA VAL A 77 8.15 -4.60 -8.18
C VAL A 77 8.30 -6.10 -7.94
N TYR A 78 8.22 -6.89 -9.01
CA TYR A 78 8.46 -8.34 -8.95
C TYR A 78 9.88 -8.70 -9.42
N GLU A 79 10.49 -7.86 -10.24
CA GLU A 79 11.83 -8.03 -10.80
C GLU A 79 12.69 -6.78 -10.59
N GLY A 80 13.98 -6.89 -10.86
CA GLY A 80 14.94 -5.81 -10.70
C GLY A 80 15.35 -5.59 -9.24
N ASN A 81 15.30 -4.37 -8.75
CA ASN A 81 15.73 -3.99 -7.39
C ASN A 81 14.70 -4.36 -6.32
N VAL A 82 14.32 -5.64 -6.25
CA VAL A 82 13.22 -6.13 -5.41
C VAL A 82 13.42 -5.79 -3.93
N LEU A 83 14.60 -6.04 -3.35
CA LEU A 83 14.86 -5.76 -1.93
C LEU A 83 14.86 -4.25 -1.65
N GLU A 84 15.47 -3.45 -2.52
CA GLU A 84 15.46 -2.00 -2.35
C GLU A 84 14.04 -1.44 -2.43
N THR A 85 13.30 -1.78 -3.49
CA THR A 85 11.96 -1.20 -3.72
C THR A 85 10.91 -1.74 -2.76
N ASN A 86 10.87 -3.07 -2.51
CA ASN A 86 9.78 -3.70 -1.76
C ASN A 86 10.04 -3.77 -0.25
N LEU A 87 11.27 -3.49 0.20
CA LEU A 87 11.62 -3.55 1.60
C LEU A 87 12.26 -2.25 2.07
N LEU A 88 13.48 -1.92 1.63
CA LEU A 88 14.23 -0.82 2.21
C LEU A 88 13.55 0.54 2.00
N SER A 89 13.08 0.82 0.78
CA SER A 89 12.34 2.05 0.49
C SER A 89 10.99 2.09 1.19
N GLN A 90 10.30 0.94 1.30
CA GLN A 90 9.04 0.85 2.04
C GLN A 90 9.25 1.16 3.52
N VAL A 91 10.29 0.61 4.15
CA VAL A 91 10.63 0.89 5.56
C VAL A 91 10.86 2.39 5.77
N LYS A 92 11.69 3.03 4.92
CA LYS A 92 11.95 4.48 5.01
C LYS A 92 10.67 5.31 4.89
N MET A 93 9.80 5.00 3.92
CA MET A 93 8.52 5.69 3.76
C MET A 93 7.60 5.49 4.96
N LEU A 94 7.50 4.25 5.47
CA LEU A 94 6.63 3.94 6.60
C LEU A 94 7.10 4.61 7.89
N GLN A 95 8.41 4.77 8.11
CA GLN A 95 8.95 5.53 9.24
C GLN A 95 8.51 7.00 9.18
N VAL A 96 8.71 7.65 8.05
CA VAL A 96 8.30 9.06 7.83
C VAL A 96 6.80 9.25 8.04
N VAL A 97 5.99 8.38 7.45
CA VAL A 97 4.52 8.49 7.55
C VAL A 97 4.04 8.22 8.98
N TYR A 98 4.62 7.21 9.63
CA TYR A 98 4.28 6.90 11.01
C TYR A 98 4.63 8.05 11.97
N GLU A 99 5.81 8.65 11.85
CA GLU A 99 6.24 9.80 12.66
C GLU A 99 5.26 10.97 12.50
N TYR A 100 4.90 11.33 11.26
CA TYR A 100 3.91 12.37 10.99
C TYR A 100 2.54 12.05 11.62
N PHE A 101 2.02 10.84 11.44
CA PHE A 101 0.72 10.46 12.00
C PHE A 101 0.74 10.39 13.54
N ALA A 102 1.83 9.94 14.14
CA ALA A 102 2.00 9.90 15.59
C ALA A 102 2.04 11.32 16.19
N GLU A 103 2.70 12.29 15.53
CA GLU A 103 2.64 13.71 15.90
C GLU A 103 1.20 14.25 15.87
N GLN A 104 0.43 13.87 14.84
CA GLN A 104 -0.99 14.26 14.71
C GLN A 104 -1.92 13.49 15.66
N LYS A 105 -1.43 12.43 16.33
CA LYS A 105 -2.21 11.46 17.12
C LYS A 105 -3.40 10.88 16.35
N LYS A 106 -3.25 10.78 15.05
CA LYS A 106 -4.29 10.32 14.13
C LYS A 106 -3.65 9.95 12.79
N GLY A 107 -4.03 8.82 12.24
CA GLY A 107 -3.67 8.44 10.87
C GLY A 107 -3.88 6.97 10.63
N ARG A 108 -3.95 6.61 9.36
CA ARG A 108 -4.12 5.22 8.94
C ARG A 108 -3.08 4.84 7.90
N ILE A 109 -2.40 3.72 8.11
CA ILE A 109 -1.47 3.12 7.16
C ILE A 109 -2.05 1.80 6.68
N ILE A 110 -2.09 1.60 5.36
CA ILE A 110 -2.47 0.33 4.75
C ILE A 110 -1.28 -0.17 3.93
N ASN A 111 -0.67 -1.26 4.35
CA ASN A 111 0.44 -1.91 3.65
C ASN A 111 -0.08 -2.98 2.71
N ILE A 112 0.18 -2.82 1.41
CA ILE A 112 -0.10 -3.85 0.42
C ILE A 112 1.07 -4.82 0.38
N ASN A 113 0.86 -5.95 1.00
CA ASN A 113 1.79 -7.07 1.05
C ASN A 113 1.31 -8.21 0.14
N SER A 114 1.95 -9.35 0.20
CA SER A 114 1.68 -10.53 -0.63
C SER A 114 1.57 -11.79 0.24
N LEU A 115 0.89 -12.80 -0.28
CA LEU A 115 0.97 -14.15 0.29
C LEU A 115 2.42 -14.67 0.37
N ALA A 116 3.30 -14.19 -0.51
CA ALA A 116 4.74 -14.44 -0.46
C ALA A 116 5.42 -13.90 0.82
N GLY A 117 4.76 -13.04 1.59
CA GLY A 117 5.19 -12.61 2.94
C GLY A 117 4.65 -13.49 4.07
N ILE A 118 3.83 -14.50 3.76
CA ILE A 118 3.27 -15.47 4.72
C ILE A 118 3.79 -16.86 4.40
N ASN A 119 3.68 -17.27 3.13
CA ASN A 119 4.10 -18.59 2.65
C ASN A 119 5.21 -18.43 1.62
N PRO A 120 6.34 -19.12 1.75
CA PRO A 120 7.41 -19.04 0.78
C PRO A 120 7.00 -19.73 -0.53
N THR A 121 7.51 -19.19 -1.66
CA THR A 121 7.27 -19.74 -3.00
C THR A 121 8.61 -20.11 -3.63
N ALA A 122 8.71 -21.30 -4.16
CA ALA A 122 9.91 -21.76 -4.87
C ALA A 122 10.16 -20.86 -6.11
N GLY A 123 11.42 -20.46 -6.32
CA GLY A 123 11.80 -19.56 -7.42
C GLY A 123 11.62 -18.06 -7.15
N GLU A 124 10.99 -17.69 -6.03
CA GLU A 124 10.70 -16.29 -5.66
C GLU A 124 11.49 -15.82 -4.43
N SER A 125 12.69 -16.32 -4.18
CA SER A 125 13.42 -16.14 -2.92
C SER A 125 13.62 -14.66 -2.52
N LEU A 126 14.05 -13.80 -3.45
CA LEU A 126 14.23 -12.37 -3.17
C LEU A 126 12.90 -11.65 -2.94
N TYR A 127 11.86 -12.00 -3.71
CA TYR A 127 10.53 -11.44 -3.51
C TYR A 127 9.95 -11.86 -2.16
N CYS A 128 10.01 -13.14 -1.82
CA CYS A 128 9.62 -13.64 -0.50
C CYS A 128 10.40 -12.94 0.60
N ALA A 129 11.73 -12.85 0.50
CA ALA A 129 12.55 -12.17 1.51
C ALA A 129 12.09 -10.70 1.72
N SER A 130 11.80 -9.97 0.64
CA SER A 130 11.29 -8.60 0.74
C SER A 130 9.93 -8.52 1.45
N LYS A 131 9.01 -9.43 1.12
CA LYS A 131 7.65 -9.43 1.67
C LYS A 131 7.58 -9.96 3.11
N PHE A 132 8.40 -10.94 3.48
CA PHE A 132 8.57 -11.36 4.87
C PHE A 132 9.23 -10.26 5.71
N GLY A 133 10.26 -9.57 5.16
CA GLY A 133 10.89 -8.44 5.83
C GLY A 133 9.91 -7.30 6.10
N LEU A 134 9.10 -6.93 5.11
CA LEU A 134 8.05 -5.92 5.25
C LEU A 134 7.01 -6.33 6.31
N LYS A 135 6.59 -7.61 6.32
CA LYS A 135 5.72 -8.15 7.36
C LYS A 135 6.32 -7.97 8.76
N GLY A 136 7.59 -8.37 8.94
CA GLY A 136 8.27 -8.25 10.22
C GLY A 136 8.34 -6.81 10.70
N PHE A 137 8.72 -5.89 9.82
CA PHE A 137 8.76 -4.46 10.10
C PHE A 137 7.37 -3.91 10.49
N SER A 138 6.35 -4.20 9.67
CA SER A 138 4.98 -3.72 9.91
C SER A 138 4.43 -4.24 11.23
N LYS A 139 4.68 -5.50 11.58
CA LYS A 139 4.25 -6.08 12.86
C LYS A 139 4.90 -5.38 14.06
N SER A 140 6.18 -5.03 13.98
CA SER A 140 6.84 -4.24 15.01
C SER A 140 6.24 -2.85 15.12
N LEU A 141 6.03 -2.18 13.98
CA LEU A 141 5.42 -0.85 13.93
C LEU A 141 3.99 -0.83 14.47
N GLN A 142 3.19 -1.90 14.26
CA GLN A 142 1.87 -2.06 14.88
C GLN A 142 1.94 -2.07 16.42
N LEU A 143 2.98 -2.67 17.01
CA LEU A 143 3.18 -2.66 18.47
C LEU A 143 3.58 -1.26 18.96
N GLU A 144 4.45 -0.56 18.24
CA GLU A 144 4.84 0.82 18.55
C GLU A 144 3.66 1.79 18.43
N ALA A 145 2.71 1.51 17.53
CA ALA A 145 1.53 2.33 17.30
C ALA A 145 0.47 2.24 18.43
N ILE A 146 0.60 1.30 19.38
CA ILE A 146 -0.35 1.17 20.47
C ILE A 146 -0.38 2.46 21.30
N GLY A 147 -1.55 3.11 21.35
CA GLY A 147 -1.74 4.37 22.08
C GLY A 147 -1.29 5.63 21.33
N SER A 148 -0.71 5.52 20.13
CA SER A 148 -0.30 6.67 19.33
C SER A 148 -1.44 7.36 18.57
N GLY A 149 -2.57 6.67 18.37
CA GLY A 149 -3.66 7.12 17.50
C GLY A 149 -3.47 6.72 16.03
N VAL A 150 -2.41 5.95 15.70
CA VAL A 150 -2.14 5.46 14.35
C VAL A 150 -2.65 4.03 14.21
N GLU A 151 -3.43 3.78 13.16
CA GLU A 151 -3.91 2.44 12.79
C GLU A 151 -3.10 1.89 11.62
N ILE A 152 -2.62 0.64 11.72
CA ILE A 152 -1.79 0.02 10.69
C ILE A 152 -2.41 -1.32 10.26
N THR A 153 -2.79 -1.42 9.00
CA THR A 153 -3.41 -2.60 8.40
C THR A 153 -2.46 -3.23 7.39
N ASP A 154 -2.17 -4.52 7.53
CA ASP A 154 -1.46 -5.32 6.53
C ASP A 154 -2.46 -6.09 5.66
N VAL A 155 -2.40 -5.90 4.35
CA VAL A 155 -3.23 -6.60 3.37
C VAL A 155 -2.36 -7.59 2.60
N TYR A 156 -2.51 -8.88 2.86
CA TYR A 156 -1.78 -9.95 2.15
C TYR A 156 -2.59 -10.42 0.96
N LEU A 157 -2.09 -10.15 -0.23
CA LEU A 157 -2.78 -10.46 -1.49
C LEU A 157 -2.22 -11.73 -2.13
N GLY A 158 -3.11 -12.61 -2.59
CA GLY A 158 -2.83 -13.57 -3.63
C GLY A 158 -2.67 -12.89 -5.00
N GLY A 159 -2.71 -13.67 -6.07
CA GLY A 159 -2.59 -13.13 -7.42
C GLY A 159 -3.73 -12.15 -7.77
N VAL A 160 -3.37 -10.96 -8.26
CA VAL A 160 -4.28 -9.92 -8.72
C VAL A 160 -4.01 -9.66 -10.20
N GLN A 161 -5.05 -9.46 -11.02
CA GLN A 161 -4.95 -9.11 -12.43
C GLN A 161 -4.33 -7.71 -12.59
N THR A 162 -3.02 -7.67 -12.83
CA THR A 162 -2.23 -6.46 -12.99
C THR A 162 -1.15 -6.71 -14.04
N ARG A 163 -0.47 -5.66 -14.49
CA ARG A 163 0.70 -5.80 -15.37
C ARG A 163 1.78 -6.72 -14.79
N MET A 164 1.93 -6.79 -13.47
CA MET A 164 2.89 -7.65 -12.78
C MET A 164 2.60 -9.15 -12.97
N THR A 165 1.35 -9.52 -13.18
CA THR A 165 0.88 -10.91 -13.35
C THR A 165 0.46 -11.23 -14.78
N GLU A 166 0.56 -10.25 -15.70
CA GLU A 166 0.27 -10.42 -17.12
C GLU A 166 1.18 -11.50 -17.72
N GLY A 167 0.61 -12.37 -18.56
CA GLY A 167 1.34 -13.50 -19.16
C GLY A 167 1.39 -14.77 -18.30
N ARG A 168 0.83 -14.77 -17.08
CA ARG A 168 0.63 -16.03 -16.33
C ARG A 168 -0.51 -16.84 -16.91
N ASP A 169 -0.34 -18.16 -17.05
CA ASP A 169 -1.35 -19.08 -17.61
C ASP A 169 -2.71 -19.01 -16.89
N ASN A 170 -2.71 -18.64 -15.63
CA ASN A 170 -3.90 -18.54 -14.79
C ASN A 170 -4.42 -17.10 -14.61
N TYR A 171 -3.97 -16.13 -15.44
CA TYR A 171 -4.27 -14.71 -15.30
C TYR A 171 -5.77 -14.42 -15.13
N ASP A 172 -6.62 -15.00 -15.98
CA ASP A 172 -8.08 -14.78 -15.97
C ASP A 172 -8.76 -15.28 -14.69
N SER A 173 -8.13 -16.19 -13.95
CA SER A 173 -8.62 -16.70 -12.67
C SER A 173 -8.16 -15.89 -11.46
N LEU A 174 -7.28 -14.89 -11.64
CA LEU A 174 -6.80 -14.05 -10.55
C LEU A 174 -7.88 -13.05 -10.11
N MET A 175 -7.69 -12.47 -8.91
CA MET A 175 -8.60 -11.45 -8.39
C MET A 175 -8.55 -10.20 -9.28
N LYS A 176 -9.70 -9.59 -9.53
CA LYS A 176 -9.75 -8.31 -10.25
C LYS A 176 -9.23 -7.18 -9.38
N ALA A 177 -8.40 -6.31 -9.95
CA ALA A 177 -7.82 -5.18 -9.21
C ALA A 177 -8.89 -4.24 -8.65
N ASP A 178 -9.98 -4.00 -9.38
CA ASP A 178 -11.08 -3.13 -8.94
C ASP A 178 -11.84 -3.72 -7.74
N ASP A 179 -12.06 -5.05 -7.71
CA ASP A 179 -12.74 -5.71 -6.57
C ASP A 179 -11.86 -5.66 -5.31
N VAL A 180 -10.54 -5.85 -5.47
CA VAL A 180 -9.58 -5.71 -4.37
C VAL A 180 -9.51 -4.27 -3.88
N ALA A 181 -9.48 -3.30 -4.80
CA ALA A 181 -9.44 -1.88 -4.46
C ALA A 181 -10.70 -1.46 -3.67
N ARG A 182 -11.88 -1.84 -4.12
CA ARG A 182 -13.15 -1.58 -3.42
C ARG A 182 -13.11 -2.11 -1.99
N HIS A 183 -12.69 -3.35 -1.80
CA HIS A 183 -12.62 -3.94 -0.48
C HIS A 183 -11.62 -3.21 0.45
N ILE A 184 -10.47 -2.76 -0.07
CA ILE A 184 -9.49 -2.00 0.70
C ILE A 184 -10.04 -0.62 1.08
N ILE A 185 -10.76 0.06 0.18
CA ILE A 185 -11.36 1.37 0.49
C ILE A 185 -12.54 1.23 1.46
N ASP A 186 -13.28 0.13 1.41
CA ASP A 186 -14.29 -0.18 2.43
C ASP A 186 -13.66 -0.30 3.83
N LEU A 187 -12.47 -0.90 3.96
CA LEU A 187 -11.73 -0.93 5.23
C LEU A 187 -11.35 0.49 5.70
N VAL A 188 -10.94 1.39 4.78
CA VAL A 188 -10.65 2.79 5.12
C VAL A 188 -11.88 3.51 5.66
N ASN A 189 -13.07 3.22 5.12
CA ASN A 189 -14.32 3.84 5.53
C ASN A 189 -14.88 3.33 6.85
N THR A 190 -14.33 2.24 7.40
CA THR A 190 -14.81 1.64 8.65
C THR A 190 -14.44 2.52 9.86
N LYS A 191 -15.44 2.83 10.73
CA LYS A 191 -15.28 3.74 11.87
C LYS A 191 -15.37 3.07 13.24
N SER A 192 -16.02 1.90 13.34
CA SER A 192 -16.31 1.24 14.62
C SER A 192 -15.28 0.20 15.03
N TYR A 193 -14.43 -0.23 14.11
CA TYR A 193 -13.32 -1.15 14.33
C TYR A 193 -12.22 -0.90 13.29
N TYR A 194 -11.02 -1.38 13.54
CA TYR A 194 -10.00 -1.48 12.51
C TYR A 194 -9.50 -2.92 12.39
N VAL A 195 -8.98 -3.23 11.22
CA VAL A 195 -8.42 -4.55 10.90
C VAL A 195 -6.90 -4.41 10.86
N ASN A 196 -6.19 -5.09 11.76
CA ASN A 196 -4.72 -5.05 11.76
C ASN A 196 -4.09 -5.96 10.70
N GLU A 197 -4.80 -7.00 10.25
CA GLU A 197 -4.33 -7.91 9.21
C GLU A 197 -5.48 -8.54 8.45
N ILE A 198 -5.39 -8.62 7.11
CA ILE A 198 -6.34 -9.34 6.27
C ILE A 198 -5.62 -10.06 5.14
N THR A 199 -6.13 -11.24 4.77
CA THR A 199 -5.64 -12.03 3.66
C THR A 199 -6.73 -12.18 2.60
N LEU A 200 -6.44 -11.75 1.36
CA LEU A 200 -7.34 -11.91 0.22
C LEU A 200 -6.78 -12.92 -0.75
N ARG A 201 -7.58 -13.92 -1.09
CA ARG A 201 -7.22 -15.00 -2.02
C ARG A 201 -8.27 -15.11 -3.12
N LYS A 202 -7.88 -15.61 -4.29
CA LYS A 202 -8.87 -15.97 -5.30
C LYS A 202 -9.79 -17.08 -4.79
N ARG A 203 -11.01 -17.13 -5.30
CA ARG A 203 -11.94 -18.23 -4.98
C ARG A 203 -11.33 -19.58 -5.36
N ASN A 204 -11.61 -20.61 -4.60
CA ASN A 204 -11.13 -21.99 -4.80
C ASN A 204 -9.60 -22.17 -4.67
N GLU A 205 -8.88 -21.19 -4.12
CA GLU A 205 -7.49 -21.39 -3.72
C GLU A 205 -7.47 -22.13 -2.39
N SER A 206 -6.86 -23.32 -2.36
CA SER A 206 -6.71 -24.06 -1.09
C SER A 206 -5.89 -23.23 -0.10
N CYS A 207 -6.37 -23.10 1.13
CA CYS A 207 -5.54 -22.66 2.24
C CYS A 207 -4.52 -23.78 2.51
N ALA A 208 -3.42 -23.82 1.76
CA ALA A 208 -2.30 -24.67 2.12
C ALA A 208 -1.75 -24.14 3.44
N SER A 209 -1.90 -24.97 4.45
CA SER A 209 -1.38 -24.78 5.81
C SER A 209 0.13 -24.69 5.83
#